data_0c0d65ce4112c7e3bde60e100452a4da
#
_entry.id   0c0d65ce4112c7e3bde60e100452a4da
#
_cell.length_a   1.000
_cell.length_b   1.000
_cell.length_c   1.000
_cell.angle_alpha   90.00
_cell.angle_beta   90.00
_cell.angle_gamma   90.00
#
_symmetry.space_group_name_H-M   'P 1'
#
loop_
_entity.id
_entity.type
_entity.pdbx_description
1 polymer ?
#
loop_
_entity_poly.entity_id
_entity_poly.type
_entity_poly.pdbx_seq_one_letter_code
_entity_poly.pdbx_strand_id
1 'polypeptide(L)'
;MSTTPNMALRAKIGAAQALSALSGWTPAPDRDAITKSFKFKDFNAAFGFMTRCALRAEQMDHHPEWFNVYNRVDVVLTTHDSDGVTGLDVALALFMDQAAKG
;
A
#
# COMPACT_ATOMS: atom_id res chain seq x y z
N MET A 1 -6.84 -19.52 16.20
CA MET A 1 -6.49 -19.04 15.71
C MET A 1 -5.99 -18.55 15.22
N SER A 2 -5.90 -18.56 15.20
CA SER A 2 -5.23 -18.32 14.58
C SER A 2 -4.52 -17.44 14.33
N THR A 3 -3.69 -17.83 14.54
CA THR A 3 -2.66 -17.06 13.99
C THR A 3 -3.11 -16.42 12.74
N THR A 4 -2.90 -15.14 12.61
CA THR A 4 -3.22 -14.52 11.35
C THR A 4 -2.27 -15.08 10.29
N PRO A 5 -2.73 -15.28 9.06
CA PRO A 5 -1.84 -15.72 7.98
C PRO A 5 -0.72 -14.71 7.70
N ASN A 6 -0.81 -13.50 8.28
CA ASN A 6 0.13 -12.41 7.99
C ASN A 6 1.25 -12.27 8.99
N MET A 7 1.31 -13.14 10.01
CA MET A 7 2.31 -12.93 11.07
C MET A 7 3.74 -12.93 10.53
N ALA A 8 4.06 -13.85 9.62
CA ALA A 8 5.38 -13.89 9.02
C ALA A 8 5.68 -12.65 8.18
N LEU A 9 4.65 -12.02 7.61
CA LEU A 9 4.81 -10.83 6.79
C LEU A 9 4.96 -9.56 7.61
N ARG A 10 4.76 -9.62 8.93
CA ARG A 10 4.89 -8.44 9.78
C ARG A 10 6.31 -8.17 10.24
N ALA A 11 7.26 -9.01 9.87
CA ALA A 11 8.66 -8.74 10.16
C ALA A 11 9.13 -7.55 9.29
N LYS A 12 9.83 -6.60 9.93
CA LYS A 12 10.31 -5.43 9.23
C LYS A 12 11.39 -5.81 8.21
N ILE A 13 11.22 -5.36 6.98
CA ILE A 13 12.21 -5.57 5.92
C ILE A 13 12.85 -4.26 5.47
N GLY A 14 12.19 -3.13 5.75
CA GLY A 14 12.67 -1.81 5.37
C GLY A 14 12.27 -1.40 3.96
N ALA A 15 12.22 -0.09 3.74
CA ALA A 15 11.78 0.46 2.47
C ALA A 15 12.67 0.00 1.31
N ALA A 16 13.99 0.01 1.49
CA ALA A 16 14.91 -0.34 0.40
C ALA A 16 14.68 -1.75 -0.12
N GLN A 17 14.54 -2.72 0.79
CA GLN A 17 14.29 -4.09 0.38
C GLN A 17 12.93 -4.25 -0.28
N ALA A 18 11.91 -3.58 0.27
CA ALA A 18 10.56 -3.64 -0.30
C ALA A 18 10.56 -3.11 -1.73
N LEU A 19 11.26 -2.00 -1.97
CA LEU A 19 11.27 -1.36 -3.28
C LEU A 19 11.93 -2.22 -4.34
N SER A 20 12.81 -3.14 -3.95
CA SER A 20 13.43 -4.06 -4.90
C SER A 20 12.43 -5.00 -5.55
N ALA A 21 11.27 -5.21 -4.92
CA ALA A 21 10.21 -6.08 -5.45
C ALA A 21 9.11 -5.29 -6.18
N LEU A 22 9.25 -3.97 -6.26
CA LEU A 22 8.17 -3.12 -6.78
C LEU A 22 8.67 -2.22 -7.90
N SER A 23 7.74 -1.69 -8.67
CA SER A 23 8.02 -0.78 -9.75
C SER A 23 7.15 0.47 -9.59
N GLY A 24 7.77 1.65 -9.68
CA GLY A 24 7.01 2.91 -9.59
C GLY A 24 6.74 3.40 -8.17
N TRP A 25 7.19 2.67 -7.17
CA TRP A 25 7.12 3.11 -5.78
C TRP A 25 8.46 3.72 -5.37
N THR A 26 8.41 4.69 -4.47
CA THR A 26 9.62 5.38 -3.99
C THR A 26 9.62 5.43 -2.47
N PRO A 27 10.80 5.64 -1.85
CA PRO A 27 10.82 5.77 -0.39
C PRO A 27 10.23 7.11 0.03
N ALA A 28 9.56 7.12 1.19
CA ALA A 28 9.13 8.37 1.80
C ALA A 28 10.37 9.14 2.28
N PRO A 29 10.34 10.47 2.24
CA PRO A 29 11.56 11.25 2.53
C PRO A 29 11.98 11.24 4.00
N ASP A 30 11.07 11.06 4.93
CA ASP A 30 11.34 11.30 6.35
C ASP A 30 10.97 10.13 7.26
N ARG A 31 10.67 8.95 6.70
CA ARG A 31 10.27 7.78 7.51
C ARG A 31 10.46 6.51 6.70
N ASP A 32 10.49 5.37 7.39
CA ASP A 32 10.59 4.07 6.73
C ASP A 32 9.22 3.70 6.19
N ALA A 33 8.93 4.14 4.99
CA ALA A 33 7.66 3.94 4.30
C ALA A 33 7.90 4.03 2.80
N ILE A 34 6.96 3.51 2.02
CA ILE A 34 7.00 3.61 0.56
C ILE A 34 5.78 4.37 0.07
N THR A 35 5.92 5.07 -1.05
CA THR A 35 4.87 5.95 -1.53
C THR A 35 4.73 5.90 -3.04
N LYS A 36 3.50 6.15 -3.52
CA LYS A 36 3.20 6.24 -4.94
C LYS A 36 1.94 7.08 -5.13
N SER A 37 1.93 7.90 -6.19
CA SER A 37 0.75 8.63 -6.60
C SER A 37 0.11 7.94 -7.80
N PHE A 38 -1.20 7.72 -7.72
CA PHE A 38 -1.96 7.12 -8.80
C PHE A 38 -2.86 8.20 -9.42
N LYS A 39 -2.95 8.20 -10.75
CA LYS A 39 -3.76 9.15 -11.47
C LYS A 39 -4.76 8.41 -12.35
N PHE A 40 -6.01 8.85 -12.31
CA PHE A 40 -7.10 8.18 -13.03
C PHE A 40 -7.77 9.18 -13.99
N LYS A 41 -8.74 8.71 -14.76
CA LYS A 41 -9.40 9.58 -15.72
C LYS A 41 -10.36 10.57 -15.05
N ASP A 42 -10.93 10.17 -13.90
CA ASP A 42 -11.90 11.00 -13.18
C ASP A 42 -12.01 10.54 -11.71
N PHE A 43 -12.86 11.23 -10.96
CA PHE A 43 -13.06 10.90 -9.55
C PHE A 43 -13.69 9.53 -9.38
N ASN A 44 -14.63 9.16 -10.24
CA ASN A 44 -15.30 7.87 -10.13
C ASN A 44 -14.28 6.72 -10.23
N ALA A 45 -13.34 6.82 -11.17
CA ALA A 45 -12.30 5.82 -11.33
C ALA A 45 -11.37 5.80 -10.11
N ALA A 46 -11.00 6.97 -9.60
CA ALA A 46 -10.15 7.06 -8.41
C ALA A 46 -10.84 6.45 -7.19
N PHE A 47 -12.12 6.76 -7.00
CA PHE A 47 -12.85 6.25 -5.84
C PHE A 47 -13.10 4.75 -5.96
N GLY A 48 -13.34 4.25 -7.16
CA GLY A 48 -13.46 2.81 -7.40
C GLY A 48 -12.19 2.07 -7.05
N PHE A 49 -11.04 2.63 -7.44
CA PHE A 49 -9.74 2.11 -7.05
C PHE A 49 -9.61 2.07 -5.52
N MET A 50 -9.93 3.18 -4.86
CA MET A 50 -9.85 3.25 -3.40
C MET A 50 -10.76 2.23 -2.74
N THR A 51 -11.97 2.05 -3.27
CA THR A 51 -12.91 1.08 -2.71
C THR A 51 -12.35 -0.34 -2.78
N ARG A 52 -11.82 -0.72 -3.94
CA ARG A 52 -11.25 -2.06 -4.10
C ARG A 52 -10.05 -2.26 -3.16
N CYS A 53 -9.20 -1.25 -3.06
CA CYS A 53 -8.03 -1.34 -2.18
C CYS A 53 -8.44 -1.34 -0.71
N ALA A 54 -9.48 -0.60 -0.35
CA ALA A 54 -9.98 -0.58 1.02
C ALA A 54 -10.48 -1.96 1.44
N LEU A 55 -11.22 -2.65 0.57
CA LEU A 55 -11.70 -3.99 0.87
C LEU A 55 -10.54 -4.96 1.06
N ARG A 56 -9.53 -4.85 0.21
CA ARG A 56 -8.35 -5.70 0.34
C ARG A 56 -7.56 -5.40 1.61
N ALA A 57 -7.41 -4.13 1.94
CA ALA A 57 -6.73 -3.71 3.16
C ALA A 57 -7.41 -4.27 4.40
N GLU A 58 -8.74 -4.28 4.38
CA GLU A 58 -9.51 -4.84 5.49
C GLU A 58 -9.30 -6.34 5.63
N GLN A 59 -9.27 -7.06 4.50
CA GLN A 59 -8.99 -8.51 4.52
C GLN A 59 -7.62 -8.82 5.08
N MET A 60 -6.65 -7.95 4.81
CA MET A 60 -5.27 -8.14 5.25
C MET A 60 -5.05 -7.64 6.68
N ASP A 61 -6.01 -6.93 7.24
CA ASP A 61 -5.84 -6.21 8.50
C ASP A 61 -4.60 -5.31 8.43
N HIS A 62 -4.45 -4.61 7.30
CA HIS A 62 -3.32 -3.72 7.05
C HIS A 62 -3.79 -2.57 6.20
N HIS A 63 -3.75 -1.35 6.73
CA HIS A 63 -4.42 -0.21 6.14
C HIS A 63 -3.44 0.82 5.60
N PRO A 64 -3.72 1.40 4.42
CA PRO A 64 -2.84 2.43 3.86
C PRO A 64 -3.09 3.78 4.52
N GLU A 65 -2.08 4.65 4.41
CA GLU A 65 -2.28 6.08 4.60
C GLU A 65 -2.46 6.64 3.19
N TRP A 66 -3.53 7.36 2.95
CA TRP A 66 -3.75 7.88 1.61
C TRP A 66 -4.52 9.18 1.62
N PHE A 67 -4.43 9.88 0.51
CA PHE A 67 -5.05 11.17 0.31
C PHE A 67 -5.59 11.24 -1.10
N ASN A 68 -6.83 11.67 -1.24
CA ASN A 68 -7.47 11.74 -2.57
C ASN A 68 -7.90 13.17 -2.88
N VAL A 69 -7.54 13.62 -4.06
CA VAL A 69 -8.05 14.85 -4.64
C VAL A 69 -8.47 14.52 -6.07
N TYR A 70 -9.77 14.61 -6.33
CA TYR A 70 -10.36 14.36 -7.63
C TYR A 70 -9.87 13.02 -8.22
N ASN A 71 -9.04 13.07 -9.25
CA ASN A 71 -8.59 11.87 -9.96
C ASN A 71 -7.23 11.35 -9.46
N ARG A 72 -6.70 11.90 -8.37
CA ARG A 72 -5.39 11.52 -7.84
C ARG A 72 -5.53 10.86 -6.48
N VAL A 73 -4.80 9.79 -6.27
CA VAL A 73 -4.71 9.13 -4.98
C VAL A 73 -3.24 8.99 -4.62
N ASP A 74 -2.84 9.64 -3.53
CA ASP A 74 -1.47 9.56 -3.01
C ASP A 74 -1.47 8.54 -1.90
N VAL A 75 -0.59 7.54 -2.00
CA VAL A 75 -0.56 6.41 -1.07
C VAL A 75 0.78 6.35 -0.36
N VAL A 76 0.73 6.14 0.95
CA VAL A 76 1.91 5.83 1.76
C VAL A 76 1.65 4.52 2.48
N LEU A 77 2.60 3.58 2.40
CA LEU A 77 2.49 2.28 3.04
C LEU A 77 3.64 2.08 4.02
N THR A 78 3.29 1.70 5.22
CA THR A 78 4.21 1.31 6.28
C THR A 78 3.45 0.46 7.27
N THR A 79 4.15 -0.31 8.10
CA THR A 79 3.51 -1.14 9.12
C THR A 79 3.84 -0.55 10.48
N HIS A 80 2.88 0.17 11.07
CA HIS A 80 3.11 0.90 12.32
C HIS A 80 3.56 -0.04 13.44
N ASP A 81 2.94 -1.21 13.57
CA ASP A 81 3.28 -2.16 14.63
C ASP A 81 4.70 -2.68 14.51
N SER A 82 5.29 -2.64 13.31
CA SER A 82 6.64 -3.11 13.06
C SER A 82 7.64 -1.97 12.90
N ASP A 83 7.16 -0.74 13.03
CA ASP A 83 7.95 0.47 12.94
C ASP A 83 8.69 0.58 11.61
N GLY A 84 8.03 0.20 10.54
CA GLY A 84 8.60 0.30 9.21
C GLY A 84 7.93 -0.62 8.20
N VAL A 85 8.52 -0.68 7.01
CA VAL A 85 7.97 -1.43 5.89
C VAL A 85 8.16 -2.93 6.10
N THR A 86 7.10 -3.69 5.80
CA THR A 86 7.09 -5.14 5.90
C THR A 86 6.59 -5.76 4.61
N GLY A 87 6.51 -7.10 4.57
CA GLY A 87 5.91 -7.81 3.44
C GLY A 87 4.45 -7.50 3.23
N LEU A 88 3.73 -7.04 4.27
CA LEU A 88 2.35 -6.61 4.10
C LEU A 88 2.25 -5.41 3.17
N ASP A 89 3.20 -4.48 3.29
CA ASP A 89 3.23 -3.29 2.44
C ASP A 89 3.52 -3.68 1.00
N VAL A 90 4.43 -4.62 0.78
CA VAL A 90 4.72 -5.13 -0.56
C VAL A 90 3.47 -5.78 -1.17
N ALA A 91 2.78 -6.63 -0.40
CA ALA A 91 1.58 -7.31 -0.88
C ALA A 91 0.49 -6.31 -1.24
N LEU A 92 0.27 -5.31 -0.41
CA LEU A 92 -0.76 -4.30 -0.69
C LEU A 92 -0.36 -3.42 -1.88
N ALA A 93 0.92 -3.05 -1.99
CA ALA A 93 1.41 -2.28 -3.13
C ALA A 93 1.18 -3.01 -4.45
N LEU A 94 1.46 -4.31 -4.48
CA LEU A 94 1.23 -5.12 -5.69
C LEU A 94 -0.25 -5.19 -6.03
N PHE A 95 -1.11 -5.34 -5.03
CA PHE A 95 -2.55 -5.32 -5.26
C PHE A 95 -3.00 -3.97 -5.83
N MET A 96 -2.49 -2.88 -5.26
CA MET A 96 -2.84 -1.54 -5.74
C MET A 96 -2.40 -1.33 -7.19
N ASP A 97 -1.21 -1.80 -7.55
CA ASP A 97 -0.73 -1.68 -8.94
C ASP A 97 -1.65 -2.43 -9.90
N GLN A 98 -2.14 -3.60 -9.52
CA GLN A 98 -3.10 -4.35 -10.35
C GLN A 98 -4.46 -3.65 -10.39
N ALA A 99 -4.95 -3.20 -9.24
CA ALA A 99 -6.25 -2.53 -9.17
C ALA A 99 -6.28 -1.24 -9.99
N ALA A 100 -5.14 -0.54 -10.07
CA ALA A 100 -5.05 0.69 -10.83
C ALA A 100 -5.16 0.48 -12.34
N LYS A 101 -4.91 -0.72 -12.81
CA LYS A 101 -5.02 -1.03 -14.24
C LYS A 101 -6.47 -1.21 -14.68
N GLY A 102 -7.37 -1.23 -13.76
CA GLY A 102 -8.78 -1.31 -14.09
C GLY A 102 -9.43 -2.54 -13.72
#